data_29917335a07ee2549db62c0909d6c4f3
#
_entry.id   29917335a07ee2549db62c0909d6c4f3
#
_cell.length_a   1.000
_cell.length_b   1.000
_cell.length_c   1.000
_cell.angle_alpha   90.00
_cell.angle_beta   90.00
_cell.angle_gamma   90.00
#
_symmetry.space_group_name_H-M   'P 1'
#
loop_
_entity.id
_entity.type
_entity.pdbx_description
1 polymer ?
#
loop_
_entity_poly.entity_id
_entity_poly.type
_entity_poly.pdbx_seq_one_letter_code
_entity_poly.pdbx_strand_id
1 'polypeptide(L)'
;MSRNFRTYIIGCSAATPTSERHTTTQLLNHHNKYFLLDCAEGAQKQMRRMRLPMMKIDHIFISHLHGDHYLGLAGLLFSYHLLGRTKALHIYAPDGLQEIIELQFRVSDHKPAYPMHFHIIYEGGQQVFEDKNITVETIAMNHRIPTFGYLFREKQALRNIRKDALEYYNIPIEQISNIKSGKDLVRENGEIVPNHKLTKDPPASRSFAFCSDTGYTEQYVD
;
A
#
# COMPACT_ATOMS: atom_id res chain seq x y z
N MET A 1 -17.61 -8.96 5.35
CA MET A 1 -16.49 -8.25 6.01
C MET A 1 -16.35 -6.88 5.36
N SER A 2 -16.31 -5.79 6.14
CA SER A 2 -16.11 -4.45 5.60
C SER A 2 -14.75 -4.40 4.89
N ARG A 3 -14.73 -4.00 3.61
CA ARG A 3 -13.50 -3.80 2.84
C ARG A 3 -12.84 -2.52 3.35
N ASN A 4 -11.89 -2.64 4.28
CA ASN A 4 -11.14 -1.49 4.77
C ASN A 4 -10.16 -1.02 3.70
N PHE A 5 -10.42 0.15 3.12
CA PHE A 5 -9.49 0.96 2.34
C PHE A 5 -9.52 2.35 2.96
N ARG A 6 -8.57 2.62 3.85
CA ARG A 6 -8.58 3.82 4.70
C ARG A 6 -7.20 4.42 4.80
N THR A 7 -7.12 5.73 4.65
CA THR A 7 -5.90 6.51 4.84
C THR A 7 -5.95 7.24 6.18
N TYR A 8 -4.83 7.24 6.89
CA TYR A 8 -4.58 8.03 8.09
C TYR A 8 -3.53 9.08 7.77
N ILE A 9 -3.87 10.35 7.94
CA ILE A 9 -2.92 11.46 7.80
C ILE A 9 -2.20 11.62 9.14
N ILE A 10 -0.92 11.27 9.18
CA ILE A 10 -0.07 11.31 10.37
C ILE A 10 0.62 12.67 10.45
N GLY A 11 1.03 13.21 9.30
CA GLY A 11 1.60 14.53 9.14
C GLY A 11 1.30 15.09 7.75
N CYS A 12 1.21 16.40 7.65
CA CYS A 12 0.88 17.13 6.41
C CYS A 12 1.55 18.50 6.32
N SER A 13 2.52 18.82 7.16
CA SER A 13 3.30 20.05 7.05
C SER A 13 4.38 19.89 5.98
N ALA A 14 4.63 20.93 5.21
CA ALA A 14 5.73 20.96 4.25
C ALA A 14 7.01 21.50 4.91
N ALA A 15 8.16 21.02 4.46
CA ALA A 15 9.52 21.42 4.80
C ALA A 15 9.89 21.29 6.30
N THR A 16 9.13 21.86 7.22
CA THR A 16 9.44 21.84 8.65
C THR A 16 8.23 21.47 9.50
N PRO A 17 8.42 20.71 10.61
CA PRO A 17 7.34 20.51 11.57
C PRO A 17 7.03 21.82 12.30
N THR A 18 5.79 21.94 12.76
CA THR A 18 5.35 23.03 13.63
C THR A 18 5.01 22.49 15.02
N SER A 19 4.62 23.35 15.96
CA SER A 19 4.11 22.93 17.26
C SER A 19 2.86 22.06 17.16
N GLU A 20 2.08 22.19 16.08
CA GLU A 20 0.80 21.52 15.89
C GLU A 20 0.80 20.47 14.77
N ARG A 21 1.67 20.60 13.77
CA ARG A 21 1.69 19.77 12.57
C ARG A 21 3.02 19.07 12.40
N HIS A 22 2.96 17.78 12.13
CA HIS A 22 4.10 16.96 11.70
C HIS A 22 4.26 17.02 10.18
N THR A 23 5.48 16.83 9.70
CA THR A 23 5.80 16.75 8.28
C THR A 23 5.22 15.49 7.63
N THR A 24 5.27 15.44 6.32
CA THR A 24 4.51 14.50 5.48
C THR A 24 4.69 13.04 5.88
N THR A 25 3.61 12.42 6.32
CA THR A 25 3.55 10.97 6.58
C THR A 25 2.10 10.53 6.50
N GLN A 26 1.82 9.46 5.76
CA GLN A 26 0.49 8.86 5.67
C GLN A 26 0.57 7.35 5.87
N LEU A 27 -0.50 6.75 6.38
CA LEU A 27 -0.62 5.30 6.53
C LEU A 27 -1.89 4.83 5.82
N LEU A 28 -1.71 4.02 4.79
CA LEU A 28 -2.80 3.39 4.08
C LEU A 28 -3.06 2.00 4.68
N ASN A 29 -4.32 1.73 5.04
CA ASN A 29 -4.79 0.41 5.45
C ASN A 29 -5.68 -0.18 4.36
N HIS A 30 -5.23 -1.27 3.76
CA HIS A 30 -6.01 -2.06 2.84
C HIS A 30 -6.16 -3.49 3.37
N HIS A 31 -7.36 -3.87 3.80
CA HIS A 31 -7.65 -5.21 4.35
C HIS A 31 -6.71 -5.67 5.48
N ASN A 32 -6.36 -4.74 6.40
CA ASN A 32 -5.38 -4.95 7.48
C ASN A 32 -3.92 -5.15 7.03
N LYS A 33 -3.60 -4.90 5.76
CA LYS A 33 -2.25 -4.66 5.29
C LYS A 33 -1.98 -3.16 5.35
N TYR A 34 -0.85 -2.78 5.91
CA TYR A 34 -0.50 -1.39 6.18
C TYR A 34 0.70 -0.97 5.35
N PHE A 35 0.52 0.15 4.63
CA PHE A 35 1.52 0.76 3.76
C PHE A 35 1.84 2.16 4.31
N LEU A 36 3.08 2.40 4.70
CA LEU A 36 3.52 3.71 5.15
C LEU A 36 4.03 4.52 3.95
N LEU A 37 3.56 5.75 3.81
CA LEU A 37 3.88 6.68 2.73
C LEU A 37 4.61 7.86 3.35
N ASP A 38 5.87 7.99 3.03
CA ASP A 38 6.86 8.81 3.71
C ASP A 38 6.97 8.51 5.22
N CYS A 39 8.06 8.88 5.82
CA CYS A 39 8.32 8.68 7.23
C CYS A 39 9.13 9.86 7.76
N ALA A 40 8.47 10.98 7.93
CA ALA A 40 9.08 12.21 8.37
C ALA A 40 9.43 12.22 9.85
N GLU A 41 10.13 13.25 10.30
CA GLU A 41 10.45 13.45 11.70
C GLU A 41 9.18 13.42 12.58
N GLY A 42 9.24 12.71 13.70
CA GLY A 42 8.11 12.57 14.63
C GLY A 42 7.01 11.59 14.20
N ALA A 43 7.06 11.01 13.00
CA ALA A 43 6.07 10.06 12.49
C ALA A 43 5.77 8.92 13.48
N GLN A 44 6.80 8.32 14.05
CA GLN A 44 6.66 7.25 15.05
C GLN A 44 5.89 7.71 16.30
N LYS A 45 6.22 8.88 16.84
CA LYS A 45 5.54 9.44 18.01
C LYS A 45 4.06 9.69 17.73
N GLN A 46 3.77 10.21 16.55
CA GLN A 46 2.41 10.51 16.13
C GLN A 46 1.61 9.22 15.89
N MET A 47 2.19 8.20 15.24
CA MET A 47 1.56 6.89 15.11
C MET A 47 1.18 6.28 16.47
N ARG A 48 2.05 6.42 17.48
CA ARG A 48 1.75 5.97 18.85
C ARG A 48 0.58 6.74 19.47
N ARG A 49 0.56 8.07 19.32
CA ARG A 49 -0.56 8.93 19.79
C ARG A 49 -1.88 8.51 19.15
N MET A 50 -1.87 8.22 17.86
CA MET A 50 -3.04 7.79 17.10
C MET A 50 -3.37 6.29 17.30
N ARG A 51 -2.59 5.57 18.11
CA ARG A 51 -2.73 4.12 18.37
C ARG A 51 -2.73 3.27 17.09
N LEU A 52 -1.93 3.68 16.10
CA LEU A 52 -1.79 2.96 14.85
C LEU A 52 -0.89 1.73 15.01
N PRO A 53 -1.16 0.63 14.30
CA PRO A 53 -0.47 -0.64 14.49
C PRO A 53 0.90 -0.67 13.78
N MET A 54 1.88 0.10 14.26
CA MET A 54 3.21 0.26 13.66
C MET A 54 3.87 -1.09 13.29
N MET A 55 3.79 -2.09 14.19
CA MET A 55 4.41 -3.40 13.97
C MET A 55 3.77 -4.21 12.83
N LYS A 56 2.63 -3.78 12.29
CA LYS A 56 1.96 -4.39 11.13
C LYS A 56 2.34 -3.74 9.80
N ILE A 57 3.20 -2.72 9.82
CA ILE A 57 3.70 -2.07 8.60
C ILE A 57 4.81 -2.96 8.03
N ASP A 58 4.57 -3.56 6.87
CA ASP A 58 5.54 -4.40 6.19
C ASP A 58 6.11 -3.73 4.92
N HIS A 59 5.48 -2.63 4.48
CA HIS A 59 5.85 -1.90 3.27
C HIS A 59 5.91 -0.41 3.56
N ILE A 60 7.04 0.22 3.25
CA ILE A 60 7.30 1.66 3.39
C ILE A 60 7.68 2.22 2.02
N PHE A 61 7.04 3.29 1.63
CA PHE A 61 7.24 3.97 0.36
C PHE A 61 7.73 5.39 0.63
N ILE A 62 8.95 5.70 0.23
CA ILE A 62 9.55 7.03 0.38
C ILE A 62 9.53 7.71 -0.99
N SER A 63 8.92 8.87 -1.02
CA SER A 63 8.74 9.63 -2.27
C SER A 63 10.04 10.20 -2.79
N HIS A 64 10.84 10.81 -1.93
CA HIS A 64 12.14 11.42 -2.26
C HIS A 64 12.98 11.67 -1.00
N LEU A 65 14.22 12.14 -1.19
CA LEU A 65 15.20 12.23 -0.11
C LEU A 65 15.37 13.66 0.46
N HIS A 66 14.31 14.49 0.47
CA HIS A 66 14.28 15.66 1.34
C HIS A 66 13.95 15.22 2.78
N GLY A 67 14.57 15.88 3.76
CA GLY A 67 14.54 15.45 5.16
C GLY A 67 13.13 15.31 5.74
N ASP A 68 12.23 16.19 5.35
CA ASP A 68 10.83 16.19 5.80
C ASP A 68 9.99 15.03 5.27
N HIS A 69 10.57 14.12 4.47
CA HIS A 69 9.92 12.91 3.95
C HIS A 69 10.50 11.61 4.52
N TYR A 70 11.75 11.58 5.02
CA TYR A 70 12.34 10.32 5.44
C TYR A 70 13.13 10.34 6.77
N LEU A 71 13.44 11.51 7.37
CA LEU A 71 14.31 11.56 8.56
C LEU A 71 13.77 10.82 9.79
N GLY A 72 12.47 10.54 9.86
CA GLY A 72 11.88 9.69 10.90
C GLY A 72 12.09 8.20 10.69
N LEU A 73 12.51 7.78 9.48
CA LEU A 73 12.61 6.37 9.11
C LEU A 73 13.62 5.63 9.96
N ALA A 74 14.83 6.14 10.12
CA ALA A 74 15.86 5.48 10.91
C ALA A 74 15.38 5.21 12.34
N GLY A 75 14.79 6.20 13.02
CA GLY A 75 14.23 6.02 14.35
C GLY A 75 13.15 4.94 14.42
N LEU A 76 12.31 4.84 13.39
CA LEU A 76 11.31 3.77 13.27
C LEU A 76 11.96 2.40 13.12
N LEU A 77 12.99 2.29 12.27
CA LEU A 77 13.70 1.03 12.01
C LEU A 77 14.45 0.52 13.26
N PHE A 78 15.13 1.41 13.99
CA PHE A 78 15.73 1.07 15.28
C PHE A 78 14.68 0.62 16.31
N SER A 79 13.53 1.30 16.34
CA SER A 79 12.42 0.89 17.23
C SER A 79 11.86 -0.48 16.87
N TYR A 80 11.78 -0.84 15.60
CA TYR A 80 11.38 -2.18 15.18
C TYR A 80 12.34 -3.26 15.70
N HIS A 81 13.65 -2.99 15.65
CA HIS A 81 14.65 -3.89 16.24
C HIS A 81 14.44 -4.07 17.75
N LEU A 82 14.32 -2.96 18.49
CA LEU A 82 14.14 -2.98 19.95
C LEU A 82 12.80 -3.62 20.39
N LEU A 83 11.77 -3.53 19.55
CA LEU A 83 10.45 -4.12 19.80
C LEU A 83 10.36 -5.59 19.34
N GLY A 84 11.47 -6.19 18.90
CA GLY A 84 11.56 -7.60 18.56
C GLY A 84 10.89 -7.95 17.23
N ARG A 85 10.91 -7.05 16.24
CA ARG A 85 10.45 -7.39 14.90
C ARG A 85 11.31 -8.52 14.32
N THR A 86 10.67 -9.54 13.77
CA THR A 86 11.32 -10.64 13.03
C THR A 86 10.87 -10.69 11.57
N LYS A 87 9.72 -10.08 11.28
CA LYS A 87 9.12 -10.08 9.94
C LYS A 87 9.89 -9.15 9.00
N ALA A 88 10.09 -9.59 7.77
CA ALA A 88 10.71 -8.80 6.72
C ALA A 88 10.01 -7.44 6.53
N LEU A 89 10.80 -6.43 6.18
CA LEU A 89 10.34 -5.08 5.85
C LEU A 89 10.81 -4.73 4.44
N HIS A 90 9.90 -4.25 3.61
CA HIS A 90 10.16 -3.80 2.25
C HIS A 90 10.12 -2.27 2.20
N ILE A 91 11.19 -1.65 1.68
CA ILE A 91 11.34 -0.20 1.59
C ILE A 91 11.53 0.15 0.10
N TYR A 92 10.63 0.93 -0.43
CA TYR A 92 10.60 1.41 -1.80
C TYR A 92 10.99 2.87 -1.80
N ALA A 93 12.07 3.24 -2.50
CA ALA A 93 12.63 4.59 -2.43
C ALA A 93 13.49 4.90 -3.65
N PRO A 94 13.74 6.19 -3.96
CA PRO A 94 14.84 6.58 -4.84
C PRO A 94 16.19 6.05 -4.36
N ASP A 95 17.15 6.02 -5.27
CA ASP A 95 18.54 5.63 -4.97
C ASP A 95 19.15 6.52 -3.87
N GLY A 96 20.06 5.94 -3.09
CA GLY A 96 20.76 6.59 -1.98
C GLY A 96 20.16 6.35 -0.59
N LEU A 97 18.87 6.03 -0.45
CA LEU A 97 18.26 5.80 0.88
C LEU A 97 18.88 4.60 1.59
N GLN A 98 19.12 3.51 0.87
CA GLN A 98 19.72 2.30 1.43
C GLN A 98 21.07 2.62 2.07
N GLU A 99 21.94 3.34 1.37
CA GLU A 99 23.28 3.71 1.88
C GLU A 99 23.16 4.54 3.16
N ILE A 100 22.25 5.52 3.20
CA ILE A 100 22.02 6.36 4.39
C ILE A 100 21.62 5.49 5.58
N ILE A 101 20.68 4.59 5.41
CA ILE A 101 20.17 3.73 6.50
C ILE A 101 21.25 2.74 6.95
N GLU A 102 21.94 2.08 6.01
CA GLU A 102 23.02 1.16 6.33
C GLU A 102 24.19 1.84 7.06
N LEU A 103 24.53 3.08 6.65
CA LEU A 103 25.54 3.88 7.36
C LEU A 103 25.16 4.12 8.82
N GLN A 104 23.90 4.49 9.10
CA GLN A 104 23.42 4.74 10.46
C GLN A 104 23.48 3.47 11.34
N PHE A 105 23.07 2.32 10.80
CA PHE A 105 23.20 1.05 11.51
C PHE A 105 24.67 0.68 11.75
N ARG A 106 25.52 0.84 10.76
CA ARG A 106 26.96 0.52 10.85
C ARG A 106 27.68 1.37 11.90
N VAL A 107 27.49 2.69 11.89
CA VAL A 107 28.18 3.59 12.85
C VAL A 107 27.67 3.47 14.27
N SER A 108 26.47 2.95 14.47
CA SER A 108 25.90 2.67 15.79
C SER A 108 26.16 1.23 16.28
N ASP A 109 26.96 0.46 15.52
CA ASP A 109 27.27 -0.96 15.79
C ASP A 109 26.00 -1.82 16.00
N HIS A 110 24.97 -1.53 15.22
CA HIS A 110 23.72 -2.27 15.28
C HIS A 110 23.50 -3.09 14.01
N LYS A 111 22.98 -4.31 14.20
CA LYS A 111 22.49 -5.15 13.11
C LYS A 111 21.01 -5.39 13.31
N PRO A 112 20.14 -5.04 12.36
CA PRO A 112 18.71 -5.29 12.49
C PRO A 112 18.43 -6.78 12.71
N ALA A 113 17.50 -7.10 13.63
CA ALA A 113 17.07 -8.47 13.92
C ALA A 113 16.07 -9.03 12.90
N TYR A 114 15.76 -8.25 11.86
CA TYR A 114 14.79 -8.60 10.82
C TYR A 114 15.34 -8.27 9.42
N PRO A 115 14.92 -9.01 8.39
CA PRO A 115 15.33 -8.72 7.02
C PRO A 115 14.77 -7.36 6.56
N MET A 116 15.61 -6.53 5.95
CA MET A 116 15.22 -5.32 5.22
C MET A 116 15.52 -5.51 3.75
N HIS A 117 14.53 -5.25 2.90
CA HIS A 117 14.65 -5.33 1.45
C HIS A 117 14.42 -3.95 0.87
N PHE A 118 15.45 -3.36 0.26
CA PHE A 118 15.35 -2.09 -0.45
C PHE A 118 15.02 -2.34 -1.92
N HIS A 119 14.02 -1.64 -2.41
CA HIS A 119 13.55 -1.65 -3.80
C HIS A 119 13.79 -0.25 -4.36
N ILE A 120 14.82 -0.11 -5.18
CA ILE A 120 15.20 1.19 -5.75
C ILE A 120 14.24 1.54 -6.89
N ILE A 121 13.72 2.77 -6.85
CA ILE A 121 12.82 3.32 -7.86
C ILE A 121 13.60 4.25 -8.77
N TYR A 122 13.53 4.01 -10.08
CA TYR A 122 14.23 4.81 -11.09
C TYR A 122 13.31 5.62 -11.97
N GLU A 123 12.04 5.20 -12.13
CA GLU A 123 11.12 5.82 -13.08
C GLU A 123 9.65 5.75 -12.61
N GLY A 124 8.80 6.57 -13.23
CA GLY A 124 7.35 6.49 -13.07
C GLY A 124 6.74 5.40 -13.96
N GLY A 125 5.51 4.98 -13.65
CA GLY A 125 4.80 3.92 -14.38
C GLY A 125 5.30 2.50 -14.05
N GLN A 126 6.20 2.35 -13.09
CA GLN A 126 6.73 1.05 -12.69
C GLN A 126 5.82 0.40 -11.65
N GLN A 127 5.36 -0.83 -11.90
CA GLN A 127 4.67 -1.62 -10.88
C GLN A 127 5.69 -2.15 -9.88
N VAL A 128 5.65 -1.65 -8.65
CA VAL A 128 6.62 -1.95 -7.59
C VAL A 128 6.12 -2.93 -6.54
N PHE A 129 4.81 -3.09 -6.45
CA PHE A 129 4.20 -4.06 -5.54
C PHE A 129 2.91 -4.63 -6.16
N GLU A 130 2.68 -5.91 -5.88
CA GLU A 130 1.44 -6.59 -6.23
C GLU A 130 1.13 -7.70 -5.21
N ASP A 131 -0.15 -7.83 -4.88
CA ASP A 131 -0.68 -9.02 -4.21
C ASP A 131 -2.03 -9.43 -4.83
N LYS A 132 -2.74 -10.34 -4.18
CA LYS A 132 -4.04 -10.82 -4.67
C LYS A 132 -5.13 -9.74 -4.72
N ASN A 133 -4.97 -8.63 -4.01
CA ASN A 133 -6.02 -7.63 -3.82
C ASN A 133 -5.67 -6.23 -4.35
N ILE A 134 -4.38 -5.87 -4.43
CA ILE A 134 -3.93 -4.52 -4.73
C ILE A 134 -2.62 -4.53 -5.52
N THR A 135 -2.45 -3.55 -6.39
CA THR A 135 -1.19 -3.21 -7.05
C THR A 135 -0.73 -1.84 -6.60
N VAL A 136 0.58 -1.60 -6.64
CA VAL A 136 1.17 -0.26 -6.44
C VAL A 136 2.09 0.06 -7.61
N GLU A 137 1.85 1.22 -8.20
CA GLU A 137 2.57 1.75 -9.34
C GLU A 137 3.19 3.10 -8.97
N THR A 138 4.37 3.40 -9.48
CA THR A 138 5.03 4.69 -9.28
C THR A 138 4.46 5.75 -10.22
N ILE A 139 4.44 7.01 -9.76
CA ILE A 139 4.10 8.19 -10.55
C ILE A 139 5.33 9.10 -10.54
N ALA A 140 5.86 9.47 -11.72
CA ALA A 140 6.96 10.44 -11.78
C ALA A 140 6.47 11.82 -11.35
N MET A 141 7.15 12.49 -10.43
CA MET A 141 6.81 13.83 -9.96
C MET A 141 7.77 14.87 -10.55
N ASN A 142 7.25 16.06 -10.85
CA ASN A 142 8.06 17.17 -11.35
C ASN A 142 8.71 17.92 -10.18
N HIS A 143 9.88 17.44 -9.76
CA HIS A 143 10.62 18.03 -8.65
C HIS A 143 12.12 18.08 -8.95
N ARG A 144 12.91 18.88 -8.19
CA ARG A 144 14.34 19.11 -8.46
C ARG A 144 15.25 17.90 -8.21
N ILE A 145 14.78 16.91 -7.43
CA ILE A 145 15.45 15.63 -7.21
C ILE A 145 14.52 14.50 -7.62
N PRO A 146 15.03 13.27 -7.87
CA PRO A 146 14.18 12.13 -8.19
C PRO A 146 13.07 11.96 -7.14
N THR A 147 11.83 12.14 -7.58
CA THR A 147 10.63 12.14 -6.72
C THR A 147 9.54 11.31 -7.36
N PHE A 148 8.93 10.45 -6.56
CA PHE A 148 7.88 9.54 -7.02
C PHE A 148 6.64 9.62 -6.12
N GLY A 149 5.49 9.69 -6.74
CA GLY A 149 4.23 9.37 -6.12
C GLY A 149 3.94 7.86 -6.22
N TYR A 150 2.87 7.40 -5.57
CA TYR A 150 2.48 5.99 -5.54
C TYR A 150 0.98 5.85 -5.74
N LEU A 151 0.60 5.08 -6.74
CA LEU A 151 -0.79 4.79 -7.09
C LEU A 151 -1.16 3.39 -6.64
N PHE A 152 -2.03 3.31 -5.67
CA PHE A 152 -2.60 2.08 -5.13
C PHE A 152 -3.92 1.78 -5.84
N ARG A 153 -4.04 0.63 -6.50
CA ARG A 153 -5.27 0.20 -7.18
C ARG A 153 -5.75 -1.13 -6.65
N GLU A 154 -7.00 -1.19 -6.21
CA GLU A 154 -7.64 -2.48 -5.91
C GLU A 154 -7.81 -3.28 -7.19
N LYS A 155 -7.47 -4.55 -7.13
CA LYS A 155 -7.81 -5.49 -8.20
C LYS A 155 -9.32 -5.75 -8.19
N GLN A 156 -9.86 -6.01 -9.37
CA GLN A 156 -11.27 -6.36 -9.50
C GLN A 156 -11.58 -7.62 -8.68
N ALA A 157 -12.50 -7.48 -7.75
CA ALA A 157 -12.95 -8.63 -6.96
C ALA A 157 -13.83 -9.55 -7.80
N LEU A 158 -13.81 -10.83 -7.45
CA LEU A 158 -14.72 -11.80 -8.05
C LEU A 158 -16.20 -11.46 -7.73
N ARG A 159 -17.08 -11.83 -8.62
CA ARG A 159 -18.54 -11.72 -8.45
C ARG A 159 -19.01 -12.47 -7.19
N ASN A 160 -20.09 -12.02 -6.61
CA ASN A 160 -20.67 -12.66 -5.43
C ASN A 160 -21.88 -13.51 -5.85
N ILE A 161 -21.84 -14.80 -5.55
CA ILE A 161 -22.98 -15.68 -5.80
C ILE A 161 -24.15 -15.26 -4.91
N ARG A 162 -25.32 -15.18 -5.47
CA ARG A 162 -26.57 -14.94 -4.75
C ARG A 162 -26.95 -16.18 -3.96
N LYS A 163 -27.32 -15.99 -2.67
CA LYS A 163 -27.71 -17.12 -1.81
C LYS A 163 -28.91 -17.87 -2.36
N ASP A 164 -29.93 -17.13 -2.81
CA ASP A 164 -31.11 -17.69 -3.44
C ASP A 164 -30.81 -18.47 -4.72
N ALA A 165 -29.86 -18.01 -5.52
CA ALA A 165 -29.42 -18.72 -6.72
C ALA A 165 -28.65 -20.01 -6.40
N LEU A 166 -27.85 -20.01 -5.32
CA LEU A 166 -27.09 -21.19 -4.90
C LEU A 166 -28.02 -22.38 -4.62
N GLU A 167 -29.12 -22.11 -3.91
CA GLU A 167 -30.12 -23.12 -3.55
C GLU A 167 -31.02 -23.47 -4.74
N TYR A 168 -31.56 -22.46 -5.44
CA TYR A 168 -32.50 -22.65 -6.53
C TYR A 168 -31.93 -23.43 -7.73
N TYR A 169 -30.69 -23.12 -8.10
CA TYR A 169 -30.01 -23.79 -9.23
C TYR A 169 -29.17 -25.01 -8.79
N ASN A 170 -29.11 -25.29 -7.50
CA ASN A 170 -28.34 -26.39 -6.93
C ASN A 170 -26.88 -26.40 -7.45
N ILE A 171 -26.18 -25.24 -7.32
CA ILE A 171 -24.87 -25.00 -7.93
C ILE A 171 -23.82 -25.94 -7.35
N PRO A 172 -23.15 -26.79 -8.18
CA PRO A 172 -22.06 -27.64 -7.71
C PRO A 172 -20.88 -26.84 -7.20
N ILE A 173 -20.22 -27.34 -6.15
CA ILE A 173 -19.07 -26.67 -5.51
C ILE A 173 -17.93 -26.43 -6.52
N GLU A 174 -17.71 -27.35 -7.43
CA GLU A 174 -16.68 -27.32 -8.46
C GLU A 174 -16.87 -26.17 -9.45
N GLN A 175 -18.11 -25.73 -9.67
CA GLN A 175 -18.45 -24.62 -10.56
C GLN A 175 -18.44 -23.25 -9.90
N ILE A 176 -18.38 -23.19 -8.58
CA ILE A 176 -18.40 -21.92 -7.82
C ILE A 176 -17.31 -20.95 -8.29
N SER A 177 -16.09 -21.43 -8.47
CA SER A 177 -14.96 -20.58 -8.90
C SER A 177 -15.17 -20.02 -10.30
N ASN A 178 -15.67 -20.83 -11.23
CA ASN A 178 -15.97 -20.41 -12.59
C ASN A 178 -17.09 -19.36 -12.63
N ILE A 179 -18.17 -19.59 -11.88
CA ILE A 179 -19.29 -18.66 -11.79
C ILE A 179 -18.84 -17.33 -11.19
N LYS A 180 -18.02 -17.35 -10.14
CA LYS A 180 -17.46 -16.13 -9.54
C LYS A 180 -16.53 -15.36 -10.49
N SER A 181 -15.89 -16.02 -11.44
CA SER A 181 -15.09 -15.39 -12.49
C SER A 181 -15.91 -14.86 -13.68
N GLY A 182 -17.24 -15.02 -13.65
CA GLY A 182 -18.15 -14.50 -14.67
C GLY A 182 -18.66 -15.54 -15.68
N LYS A 183 -18.28 -16.82 -15.56
CA LYS A 183 -18.78 -17.87 -16.47
C LYS A 183 -20.23 -18.25 -16.10
N ASP A 184 -20.98 -18.69 -17.11
CA ASP A 184 -22.31 -19.24 -16.93
C ASP A 184 -22.27 -20.62 -16.24
N LEU A 185 -23.36 -21.04 -15.64
CA LEU A 185 -23.52 -22.39 -15.11
C LEU A 185 -24.03 -23.31 -16.22
N VAL A 186 -23.29 -24.39 -16.48
CA VAL A 186 -23.73 -25.46 -17.36
C VAL A 186 -24.22 -26.63 -16.50
N ARG A 187 -25.49 -26.95 -16.59
CA ARG A 187 -26.12 -28.05 -15.86
C ARG A 187 -25.85 -29.41 -16.56
N GLU A 188 -26.01 -30.51 -15.83
CA GLU A 188 -25.83 -31.86 -16.37
C GLU A 188 -26.72 -32.17 -17.58
N ASN A 189 -27.92 -31.59 -17.63
CA ASN A 189 -28.85 -31.72 -18.74
C ASN A 189 -28.52 -30.84 -19.96
N GLY A 190 -27.40 -30.10 -19.91
CA GLY A 190 -26.97 -29.19 -20.98
C GLY A 190 -27.62 -27.79 -20.93
N GLU A 191 -28.49 -27.52 -19.98
CA GLU A 191 -29.07 -26.19 -19.77
C GLU A 191 -28.01 -25.18 -19.34
N ILE A 192 -27.98 -24.00 -19.99
CA ILE A 192 -27.06 -22.90 -19.63
C ILE A 192 -27.84 -21.85 -18.83
N VAL A 193 -27.40 -21.59 -17.61
CA VAL A 193 -27.92 -20.52 -16.78
C VAL A 193 -26.95 -19.32 -16.83
N PRO A 194 -27.39 -18.17 -17.37
CA PRO A 194 -26.55 -16.98 -17.49
C PRO A 194 -26.04 -16.47 -16.14
N ASN A 195 -24.77 -16.04 -16.09
CA ASN A 195 -24.08 -15.61 -14.88
C ASN A 195 -24.79 -14.49 -14.10
N HIS A 196 -25.42 -13.53 -14.82
CA HIS A 196 -26.14 -12.42 -14.18
C HIS A 196 -27.34 -12.89 -13.32
N LYS A 197 -27.91 -14.08 -13.58
CA LYS A 197 -28.95 -14.69 -12.73
C LYS A 197 -28.37 -15.30 -11.46
N LEU A 198 -27.10 -15.70 -11.48
CA LEU A 198 -26.43 -16.42 -10.42
C LEU A 198 -25.66 -15.51 -9.47
N THR A 199 -25.24 -14.33 -9.93
CA THR A 199 -24.29 -13.49 -9.22
C THR A 199 -24.74 -12.04 -9.13
N LYS A 200 -24.09 -11.32 -8.22
CA LYS A 200 -24.09 -9.85 -8.15
C LYS A 200 -22.70 -9.33 -8.45
N ASP A 201 -22.62 -8.16 -9.08
CA ASP A 201 -21.35 -7.49 -9.30
C ASP A 201 -20.65 -7.20 -7.98
N PRO A 202 -19.34 -7.31 -7.91
CA PRO A 202 -18.58 -6.85 -6.77
C PRO A 202 -18.68 -5.33 -6.69
N PRO A 203 -18.44 -4.72 -5.51
CA PRO A 203 -18.23 -3.29 -5.41
C PRO A 203 -17.13 -2.82 -6.37
N ALA A 204 -17.26 -1.61 -6.88
CA ALA A 204 -16.25 -0.99 -7.72
C ALA A 204 -14.87 -1.00 -7.03
N SER A 205 -13.82 -1.25 -7.82
CA SER A 205 -12.45 -1.16 -7.34
C SER A 205 -12.11 0.29 -7.00
N ARG A 206 -11.40 0.49 -5.90
CA ARG A 206 -10.97 1.81 -5.43
C ARG A 206 -9.50 2.02 -5.76
N SER A 207 -9.12 3.28 -5.92
CA SER A 207 -7.72 3.67 -6.03
C SER A 207 -7.41 4.82 -5.07
N PHE A 208 -6.14 4.94 -4.73
CA PHE A 208 -5.60 6.02 -3.92
C PHE A 208 -4.25 6.42 -4.50
N ALA A 209 -4.09 7.68 -4.86
CA ALA A 209 -2.82 8.24 -5.29
C ALA A 209 -2.22 9.08 -4.17
N PHE A 210 -0.98 8.79 -3.81
CA PHE A 210 -0.13 9.64 -3.00
C PHE A 210 0.78 10.41 -3.95
N CYS A 211 0.45 11.67 -4.22
CA CYS A 211 1.32 12.59 -4.93
C CYS A 211 2.11 13.38 -3.87
N SER A 212 3.43 13.35 -3.99
CA SER A 212 4.34 14.06 -3.11
C SER A 212 4.62 15.48 -3.64
N ASP A 213 5.77 16.05 -3.30
CA ASP A 213 6.19 17.37 -3.80
C ASP A 213 6.28 17.34 -5.31
N THR A 214 5.60 18.31 -5.96
CA THR A 214 5.59 18.42 -7.41
C THR A 214 5.32 19.85 -7.85
N GLY A 215 6.03 20.30 -8.87
CA GLY A 215 5.64 21.47 -9.63
C GLY A 215 4.45 21.15 -10.55
N TYR A 216 3.76 22.18 -10.98
CA TYR A 216 2.70 22.02 -11.99
C TYR A 216 3.27 21.39 -13.27
N THR A 217 2.53 20.46 -13.83
CA THR A 217 2.78 19.90 -15.17
C THR A 217 1.46 19.42 -15.76
N GLU A 218 1.29 19.61 -17.07
CA GLU A 218 0.09 19.15 -17.79
C GLU A 218 0.01 17.61 -17.86
N GLN A 219 1.13 16.91 -17.68
CA GLN A 219 1.20 15.44 -17.73
C GLN A 219 0.32 14.73 -16.68
N TYR A 220 -0.17 15.44 -15.66
CA TYR A 220 -1.03 14.85 -14.60
C TYR A 220 -2.50 15.27 -14.72
N VAL A 221 -2.88 15.95 -15.80
CA VAL A 221 -4.23 16.52 -15.96
C VAL A 221 -5.13 15.67 -16.87
N ASP A 222 -4.56 14.70 -17.60
CA ASP A 222 -5.26 13.80 -18.54
C ASP A 222 -5.75 12.49 -17.88
#